data_75f42710a1a629569f3fc3ebe3097284
#
_entry.id   75f42710a1a629569f3fc3ebe3097284
#
_cell.length_a   1.000
_cell.length_b   1.000
_cell.length_c   1.000
_cell.angle_alpha   90.00
_cell.angle_beta   90.00
_cell.angle_gamma   90.00
#
_symmetry.space_group_name_H-M   'P 1'
#
loop_
_entity.id
_entity.type
_entity.pdbx_description
1 polymer ?
#
loop_
_entity_poly.entity_id
_entity_poly.type
_entity_poly.pdbx_seq_one_letter_code
_entity_poly.pdbx_strand_id
1 'polypeptide(L)'
;MPGVAMQRSVSLLLNLGHALDHLFLLIFATAVGAIASEFGMARWEDLMPYATGAFFMFGFGSFPAGRLGDLWGRRRMMLMFFFGMGASACLVAWARSALELAAALTLMGAFSSIYHPVGIPMLVRHAARPGTTIGINGLAGNLGIALAAVSTGFLVATFGWRAAFVAPGIACMLAGAAFALLAPREALAPAHQPAAGSRRAPRAAVARVLLIMGITATTGGLLFNFTTNGNAQLMAQRLAGIVSDPSRLGVLLAMVYGFASLAQLLVGYLIDRVPMKPLFMFIAGMQVLLFALASQAQGWTWYALTVGCMIFVFGAIPFSDAIMVRYVDDGMRSRVSGARLAVSFSIGSLAVLLLGPVVKAAGFTTLLVGLSVLAGLTFLVLIGLPDESALDSRSSA
;
A
#
# COMPACT_ATOMS: atom_id res chain seq x y z
N MET A 1 22.94 -20.54 21.37
CA MET A 1 21.79 -19.69 20.99
C MET A 1 21.75 -19.42 19.46
N PRO A 2 21.76 -20.42 18.60
CA PRO A 2 21.67 -20.25 17.14
C PRO A 2 20.27 -19.80 16.66
N GLY A 3 19.21 -20.15 17.40
CA GLY A 3 17.83 -19.87 16.96
C GLY A 3 17.43 -18.39 16.95
N VAL A 4 17.96 -17.54 17.82
CA VAL A 4 17.60 -16.11 17.89
C VAL A 4 18.22 -15.32 16.71
N ALA A 5 19.45 -15.65 16.32
CA ALA A 5 20.12 -14.98 15.18
C ALA A 5 19.47 -15.36 13.85
N MET A 6 19.11 -16.62 13.65
CA MET A 6 18.42 -17.11 12.45
C MET A 6 17.01 -16.50 12.34
N GLN A 7 16.29 -16.35 13.44
CA GLN A 7 14.98 -15.70 13.50
C GLN A 7 15.04 -14.20 13.12
N ARG A 8 16.09 -13.47 13.56
CA ARG A 8 16.31 -12.06 13.18
C ARG A 8 16.58 -11.90 11.67
N SER A 9 17.42 -12.76 11.09
CA SER A 9 17.73 -12.70 9.65
C SER A 9 16.49 -12.96 8.79
N VAL A 10 15.66 -13.94 9.15
CA VAL A 10 14.40 -14.21 8.45
C VAL A 10 13.42 -13.03 8.58
N SER A 11 13.32 -12.43 9.77
CA SER A 11 12.48 -11.23 9.99
C SER A 11 12.96 -10.04 9.16
N LEU A 12 14.28 -9.83 9.04
CA LEU A 12 14.85 -8.79 8.18
C LEU A 12 14.53 -9.03 6.70
N LEU A 13 14.66 -10.29 6.22
CA LEU A 13 14.30 -10.64 4.84
C LEU A 13 12.81 -10.48 4.56
N LEU A 14 11.93 -10.77 5.52
CA LEU A 14 10.50 -10.52 5.38
C LEU A 14 10.21 -9.01 5.31
N ASN A 15 10.85 -8.20 6.16
CA ASN A 15 10.70 -6.75 6.08
C ASN A 15 11.25 -6.17 4.77
N LEU A 16 12.39 -6.69 4.28
CA LEU A 16 12.91 -6.36 2.95
C LEU A 16 11.92 -6.78 1.86
N GLY A 17 11.31 -7.96 1.98
CA GLY A 17 10.25 -8.42 1.08
C GLY A 17 9.09 -7.43 1.02
N HIS A 18 8.64 -6.88 2.15
CA HIS A 18 7.58 -5.87 2.18
C HIS A 18 8.00 -4.56 1.51
N ALA A 19 9.23 -4.12 1.76
CA ALA A 19 9.77 -2.94 1.09
C ALA A 19 9.84 -3.14 -0.44
N LEU A 20 10.31 -4.30 -0.90
CA LEU A 20 10.36 -4.64 -2.33
C LEU A 20 8.96 -4.76 -2.94
N ASP A 21 7.99 -5.33 -2.22
CA ASP A 21 6.61 -5.45 -2.66
C ASP A 21 6.01 -4.09 -3.04
N HIS A 22 6.11 -3.13 -2.13
CA HIS A 22 5.62 -1.77 -2.37
C HIS A 22 6.48 -0.98 -3.38
N LEU A 23 7.79 -1.23 -3.42
CA LEU A 23 8.69 -0.62 -4.40
C LEU A 23 8.28 -0.99 -5.82
N PHE A 24 8.06 -2.27 -6.11
CA PHE A 24 7.70 -2.74 -7.45
C PHE A 24 6.38 -2.16 -7.96
N LEU A 25 5.38 -1.99 -7.09
CA LEU A 25 4.09 -1.43 -7.49
C LEU A 25 4.19 0.01 -7.98
N LEU A 26 5.23 0.77 -7.58
CA LEU A 26 5.36 2.20 -7.90
C LEU A 26 6.43 2.51 -8.96
N ILE A 27 7.26 1.55 -9.37
CA ILE A 27 8.24 1.76 -10.44
C ILE A 27 7.55 2.24 -11.71
N PHE A 28 6.48 1.54 -12.13
CA PHE A 28 5.76 1.87 -13.35
C PHE A 28 5.22 3.32 -13.32
N ALA A 29 4.53 3.70 -12.25
CA ALA A 29 3.95 5.05 -12.12
C ALA A 29 5.02 6.15 -12.16
N THR A 30 6.22 5.90 -11.62
CA THR A 30 7.33 6.85 -11.64
C THR A 30 7.99 6.90 -13.04
N ALA A 31 8.08 5.78 -13.74
CA ALA A 31 8.74 5.65 -15.04
C ALA A 31 7.76 5.82 -16.23
N VAL A 32 6.46 5.96 -16.00
CA VAL A 32 5.42 5.88 -17.06
C VAL A 32 5.64 6.84 -18.22
N GLY A 33 6.15 8.05 -17.95
CA GLY A 33 6.46 9.03 -18.99
C GLY A 33 7.58 8.56 -19.92
N ALA A 34 8.66 7.98 -19.36
CA ALA A 34 9.77 7.44 -20.15
C ALA A 34 9.34 6.21 -20.96
N ILE A 35 8.52 5.34 -20.38
CA ILE A 35 8.00 4.14 -21.06
C ILE A 35 7.05 4.55 -22.20
N ALA A 36 6.13 5.49 -21.96
CA ALA A 36 5.20 5.99 -22.96
C ALA A 36 5.93 6.61 -24.15
N SER A 37 6.95 7.43 -23.89
CA SER A 37 7.81 8.04 -24.91
C SER A 37 8.49 6.97 -25.79
N GLU A 38 9.05 5.92 -25.19
CA GLU A 38 9.71 4.85 -25.95
C GLU A 38 8.73 4.01 -26.77
N PHE A 39 7.48 3.83 -26.29
CA PHE A 39 6.43 3.13 -27.04
C PHE A 39 5.75 4.03 -28.08
N GLY A 40 6.25 5.25 -28.32
CA GLY A 40 5.69 6.20 -29.30
C GLY A 40 4.33 6.77 -28.89
N MET A 41 3.97 6.68 -27.61
CA MET A 41 2.73 7.27 -27.10
C MET A 41 2.93 8.76 -26.81
N ALA A 42 2.05 9.61 -27.34
CA ALA A 42 2.13 11.06 -27.16
C ALA A 42 1.91 11.51 -25.70
N ARG A 43 1.21 10.69 -24.91
CA ARG A 43 0.76 11.02 -23.56
C ARG A 43 0.91 9.82 -22.63
N TRP A 44 1.53 10.03 -21.45
CA TRP A 44 1.68 9.00 -20.42
C TRP A 44 0.33 8.51 -19.88
N GLU A 45 -0.68 9.37 -19.91
CA GLU A 45 -2.04 9.07 -19.46
C GLU A 45 -2.67 7.90 -20.22
N ASP A 46 -2.29 7.73 -21.48
CA ASP A 46 -2.79 6.63 -22.31
C ASP A 46 -2.16 5.28 -21.93
N LEU A 47 -0.95 5.30 -21.33
CA LEU A 47 -0.29 4.09 -20.86
C LEU A 47 -0.70 3.70 -19.44
N MET A 48 -1.14 4.64 -18.60
CA MET A 48 -1.43 4.40 -17.19
C MET A 48 -2.44 3.25 -16.95
N PRO A 49 -3.55 3.10 -17.70
CA PRO A 49 -4.51 2.02 -17.52
C PRO A 49 -3.92 0.60 -17.67
N TYR A 50 -2.82 0.44 -18.37
CA TYR A 50 -2.19 -0.86 -18.59
C TYR A 50 -1.58 -1.47 -17.32
N ALA A 51 -1.39 -0.68 -16.25
CA ALA A 51 -0.99 -1.18 -14.95
C ALA A 51 -2.15 -1.70 -14.08
N THR A 52 -3.40 -1.50 -14.50
CA THR A 52 -4.59 -1.88 -13.71
C THR A 52 -4.57 -3.35 -13.30
N GLY A 53 -4.15 -4.24 -14.20
CA GLY A 53 -4.05 -5.67 -13.93
C GLY A 53 -3.12 -6.01 -12.77
N ALA A 54 -2.03 -5.28 -12.60
CA ALA A 54 -1.10 -5.48 -11.48
C ALA A 54 -1.79 -5.20 -10.13
N PHE A 55 -2.45 -4.05 -10.01
CA PHE A 55 -3.13 -3.64 -8.78
C PHE A 55 -4.38 -4.49 -8.49
N PHE A 56 -5.11 -4.90 -9.54
CA PHE A 56 -6.22 -5.84 -9.38
C PHE A 56 -5.74 -7.18 -8.84
N MET A 57 -4.70 -7.76 -9.45
CA MET A 57 -4.15 -9.05 -9.01
C MET A 57 -3.50 -8.97 -7.63
N PHE A 58 -2.89 -7.84 -7.27
CA PHE A 58 -2.40 -7.59 -5.92
C PHE A 58 -3.50 -7.76 -4.86
N GLY A 59 -4.69 -7.24 -5.11
CA GLY A 59 -5.86 -7.40 -4.23
C GLY A 59 -6.49 -8.79 -4.35
N PHE A 60 -6.98 -9.13 -5.53
CA PHE A 60 -7.72 -10.36 -5.78
C PHE A 60 -6.91 -11.63 -5.51
N GLY A 61 -5.63 -11.64 -5.91
CA GLY A 61 -4.72 -12.76 -5.72
C GLY A 61 -4.41 -13.07 -4.24
N SER A 62 -4.61 -12.10 -3.33
CA SER A 62 -4.42 -12.31 -1.89
C SER A 62 -5.35 -13.40 -1.32
N PHE A 63 -6.53 -13.60 -1.89
CA PHE A 63 -7.46 -14.66 -1.49
C PHE A 63 -6.87 -16.06 -1.69
N PRO A 64 -6.53 -16.46 -2.93
CA PRO A 64 -5.94 -17.79 -3.14
C PRO A 64 -4.56 -17.91 -2.50
N ALA A 65 -3.75 -16.83 -2.45
CA ALA A 65 -2.41 -16.85 -1.87
C ALA A 65 -2.42 -17.23 -0.37
N GLY A 66 -3.36 -16.68 0.41
CA GLY A 66 -3.52 -17.05 1.82
C GLY A 66 -3.83 -18.53 2.00
N ARG A 67 -4.79 -19.08 1.23
CA ARG A 67 -5.13 -20.50 1.28
C ARG A 67 -3.98 -21.39 0.81
N LEU A 68 -3.28 -21.00 -0.25
CA LEU A 68 -2.11 -21.73 -0.73
C LEU A 68 -0.97 -21.70 0.30
N GLY A 69 -0.83 -20.61 1.05
CA GLY A 69 0.11 -20.53 2.17
C GLY A 69 -0.14 -21.58 3.26
N ASP A 70 -1.42 -21.84 3.55
CA ASP A 70 -1.81 -22.89 4.49
C ASP A 70 -1.62 -24.31 3.92
N LEU A 71 -1.86 -24.52 2.61
CA LEU A 71 -1.77 -25.83 1.95
C LEU A 71 -0.35 -26.23 1.56
N TRP A 72 0.43 -25.30 1.00
CA TRP A 72 1.77 -25.57 0.45
C TRP A 72 2.89 -25.19 1.41
N GLY A 73 2.56 -24.45 2.50
CA GLY A 73 3.49 -23.90 3.48
C GLY A 73 3.98 -22.51 3.12
N ARG A 74 4.07 -21.66 4.15
CA ARG A 74 4.42 -20.24 4.00
C ARG A 74 5.79 -20.01 3.39
N ARG A 75 6.77 -20.86 3.75
CA ARG A 75 8.12 -20.78 3.18
C ARG A 75 8.12 -20.93 1.66
N ARG A 76 7.38 -21.91 1.11
CA ARG A 76 7.29 -22.12 -0.34
C ARG A 76 6.64 -20.93 -1.02
N MET A 77 5.56 -20.43 -0.46
CA MET A 77 4.87 -19.25 -0.99
C MET A 77 5.76 -18.01 -0.98
N MET A 78 6.53 -17.77 0.09
CA MET A 78 7.48 -16.65 0.12
C MET A 78 8.63 -16.81 -0.89
N LEU A 79 9.08 -18.01 -1.18
CA LEU A 79 10.03 -18.25 -2.28
C LEU A 79 9.41 -17.92 -3.63
N MET A 80 8.15 -18.33 -3.86
CA MET A 80 7.40 -17.94 -5.07
C MET A 80 7.24 -16.43 -5.17
N PHE A 81 6.98 -15.74 -4.06
CA PHE A 81 6.98 -14.28 -4.01
C PHE A 81 8.31 -13.69 -4.49
N PHE A 82 9.43 -14.02 -3.86
CA PHE A 82 10.72 -13.41 -4.18
C PHE A 82 11.18 -13.70 -5.62
N PHE A 83 11.12 -14.95 -6.05
CA PHE A 83 11.56 -15.32 -7.39
C PHE A 83 10.57 -14.92 -8.47
N GLY A 84 9.28 -15.05 -8.20
CA GLY A 84 8.21 -14.63 -9.12
C GLY A 84 8.19 -13.12 -9.34
N MET A 85 8.31 -12.33 -8.27
CA MET A 85 8.42 -10.86 -8.36
C MET A 85 9.66 -10.45 -9.16
N GLY A 86 10.82 -10.97 -8.80
CA GLY A 86 12.07 -10.64 -9.48
C GLY A 86 12.05 -11.04 -10.95
N ALA A 87 11.57 -12.24 -11.28
CA ALA A 87 11.46 -12.72 -12.66
C ALA A 87 10.46 -11.89 -13.47
N SER A 88 9.27 -11.61 -12.91
CA SER A 88 8.28 -10.77 -13.60
C SER A 88 8.74 -9.34 -13.79
N ALA A 89 9.51 -8.76 -12.86
CA ALA A 89 10.13 -7.45 -13.07
C ALA A 89 11.13 -7.47 -14.25
N CYS A 90 11.92 -8.52 -14.40
CA CYS A 90 12.78 -8.70 -15.58
C CYS A 90 11.95 -8.85 -16.87
N LEU A 91 10.80 -9.54 -16.82
CA LEU A 91 9.88 -9.64 -17.97
C LEU A 91 9.29 -8.28 -18.34
N VAL A 92 8.93 -7.44 -17.34
CA VAL A 92 8.50 -6.05 -17.59
C VAL A 92 9.56 -5.28 -18.37
N ALA A 93 10.84 -5.43 -17.98
CA ALA A 93 11.94 -4.76 -18.67
C ALA A 93 12.15 -5.23 -20.14
N TRP A 94 11.67 -6.41 -20.50
CA TRP A 94 11.72 -6.92 -21.87
C TRP A 94 10.53 -6.57 -22.75
N ALA A 95 9.49 -5.96 -22.17
CA ALA A 95 8.30 -5.54 -22.91
C ALA A 95 8.65 -4.54 -24.04
N ARG A 96 8.05 -4.77 -25.22
CA ARG A 96 8.19 -3.96 -26.42
C ARG A 96 6.88 -3.29 -26.85
N SER A 97 5.80 -3.61 -26.16
CA SER A 97 4.47 -3.05 -26.39
C SER A 97 3.71 -2.85 -25.08
N ALA A 98 2.68 -2.00 -25.10
CA ALA A 98 1.84 -1.76 -23.95
C ALA A 98 1.11 -3.03 -23.47
N LEU A 99 0.74 -3.94 -24.38
CA LEU A 99 0.09 -5.21 -24.02
C LEU A 99 1.06 -6.18 -23.32
N GLU A 100 2.29 -6.32 -23.83
CA GLU A 100 3.33 -7.13 -23.19
C GLU A 100 3.66 -6.58 -21.80
N LEU A 101 3.78 -5.25 -21.69
CA LEU A 101 3.97 -4.55 -20.42
C LEU A 101 2.84 -4.86 -19.44
N ALA A 102 1.57 -4.73 -19.89
CA ALA A 102 0.40 -5.01 -19.06
C ALA A 102 0.38 -6.48 -18.57
N ALA A 103 0.70 -7.43 -19.45
CA ALA A 103 0.76 -8.84 -19.08
C ALA A 103 1.84 -9.11 -18.03
N ALA A 104 3.05 -8.57 -18.21
CA ALA A 104 4.17 -8.72 -17.28
C ALA A 104 3.90 -8.03 -15.93
N LEU A 105 3.31 -6.81 -15.95
CA LEU A 105 2.87 -6.12 -14.73
C LEU A 105 1.77 -6.88 -14.00
N THR A 106 0.80 -7.46 -14.73
CA THR A 106 -0.26 -8.28 -14.13
C THR A 106 0.31 -9.52 -13.45
N LEU A 107 1.26 -10.18 -14.08
CA LEU A 107 1.99 -11.31 -13.50
C LEU A 107 2.77 -10.89 -12.24
N MET A 108 3.42 -9.74 -12.28
CA MET A 108 4.11 -9.16 -11.13
C MET A 108 3.13 -8.91 -9.97
N GLY A 109 1.94 -8.35 -10.24
CA GLY A 109 0.90 -8.17 -9.24
C GLY A 109 0.37 -9.48 -8.65
N ALA A 110 0.32 -10.55 -9.44
CA ALA A 110 -0.07 -11.87 -8.96
C ALA A 110 0.94 -12.43 -7.93
N PHE A 111 2.24 -12.27 -8.15
CA PHE A 111 3.26 -12.66 -7.18
C PHE A 111 3.30 -11.73 -5.97
N SER A 112 3.10 -10.41 -6.17
CA SER A 112 2.99 -9.41 -5.11
C SER A 112 1.87 -9.74 -4.12
N SER A 113 0.73 -10.26 -4.58
CA SER A 113 -0.43 -10.63 -3.75
C SER A 113 -0.11 -11.64 -2.64
N ILE A 114 1.02 -12.33 -2.73
CA ILE A 114 1.44 -13.37 -1.76
C ILE A 114 1.91 -12.76 -0.44
N TYR A 115 2.56 -11.58 -0.48
CA TYR A 115 3.25 -11.06 0.70
C TYR A 115 2.32 -10.85 1.90
N HIS A 116 1.24 -10.11 1.73
CA HIS A 116 0.36 -9.73 2.84
C HIS A 116 -0.29 -10.92 3.57
N PRO A 117 -0.92 -11.88 2.88
CA PRO A 117 -1.56 -13.01 3.55
C PRO A 117 -0.58 -14.09 4.04
N VAL A 118 0.66 -14.12 3.57
CA VAL A 118 1.64 -15.17 3.91
C VAL A 118 2.81 -14.63 4.73
N GLY A 119 3.43 -13.54 4.30
CA GLY A 119 4.64 -12.98 4.92
C GLY A 119 4.36 -12.36 6.29
N ILE A 120 3.28 -11.57 6.43
CA ILE A 120 2.92 -10.94 7.71
C ILE A 120 2.59 -12.01 8.78
N PRO A 121 1.71 -12.99 8.54
CA PRO A 121 1.49 -14.07 9.51
C PRO A 121 2.74 -14.89 9.83
N MET A 122 3.66 -15.07 8.86
CA MET A 122 4.94 -15.74 9.11
C MET A 122 5.82 -14.91 10.06
N LEU A 123 5.85 -13.59 9.87
CA LEU A 123 6.63 -12.64 10.67
C LEU A 123 6.16 -12.59 12.13
N VAL A 124 4.84 -12.59 12.36
CA VAL A 124 4.28 -12.43 13.71
C VAL A 124 4.16 -13.73 14.50
N ARG A 125 4.25 -14.89 13.86
CA ARG A 125 4.02 -16.21 14.47
C ARG A 125 4.84 -16.46 15.74
N HIS A 126 6.08 -15.96 15.79
CA HIS A 126 7.00 -16.13 16.92
C HIS A 126 7.44 -14.79 17.52
N ALA A 127 6.71 -13.71 17.25
CA ALA A 127 7.04 -12.40 17.74
C ALA A 127 6.65 -12.25 19.22
N ALA A 128 7.59 -11.83 20.06
CA ALA A 128 7.34 -11.51 21.47
C ALA A 128 6.38 -10.31 21.63
N ARG A 129 6.38 -9.39 20.66
CA ARG A 129 5.54 -8.18 20.59
C ARG A 129 4.94 -8.03 19.20
N PRO A 130 3.83 -8.74 18.89
CA PRO A 130 3.23 -8.76 17.55
C PRO A 130 2.90 -7.36 16.99
N GLY A 131 2.34 -6.47 17.80
CA GLY A 131 2.02 -5.09 17.38
C GLY A 131 3.24 -4.30 16.94
N THR A 132 4.34 -4.32 17.72
CA THR A 132 5.61 -3.68 17.35
C THR A 132 6.17 -4.28 16.04
N THR A 133 6.09 -5.59 15.90
CA THR A 133 6.58 -6.32 14.71
C THR A 133 5.80 -5.92 13.46
N ILE A 134 4.47 -5.81 13.55
CA ILE A 134 3.61 -5.31 12.46
C ILE A 134 3.92 -3.84 12.15
N GLY A 135 4.14 -3.01 13.17
CA GLY A 135 4.50 -1.60 12.97
C GLY A 135 5.83 -1.43 12.22
N ILE A 136 6.87 -2.20 12.58
CA ILE A 136 8.16 -2.20 11.87
C ILE A 136 7.98 -2.69 10.43
N ASN A 137 7.17 -3.72 10.24
CA ASN A 137 6.87 -4.25 8.91
C ASN A 137 6.11 -3.22 8.05
N GLY A 138 5.12 -2.53 8.60
CA GLY A 138 4.43 -1.44 7.92
C GLY A 138 5.36 -0.29 7.53
N LEU A 139 6.28 0.10 8.44
CA LEU A 139 7.32 1.09 8.13
C LEU A 139 8.21 0.62 6.98
N ALA A 140 8.62 -0.65 6.96
CA ALA A 140 9.42 -1.21 5.86
C ALA A 140 8.70 -1.11 4.52
N GLY A 141 7.40 -1.46 4.46
CA GLY A 141 6.58 -1.29 3.25
C GLY A 141 6.52 0.18 2.77
N ASN A 142 6.28 1.10 3.69
CA ASN A 142 6.22 2.53 3.35
C ASN A 142 7.57 3.09 2.88
N LEU A 143 8.69 2.65 3.49
CA LEU A 143 10.03 3.00 3.00
C LEU A 143 10.28 2.42 1.60
N GLY A 144 9.68 1.29 1.26
CA GLY A 144 9.67 0.75 -0.11
C GLY A 144 9.06 1.74 -1.12
N ILE A 145 7.97 2.43 -0.75
CA ILE A 145 7.36 3.48 -1.56
C ILE A 145 8.34 4.66 -1.78
N ALA A 146 9.00 5.11 -0.73
CA ALA A 146 10.00 6.17 -0.84
C ALA A 146 11.21 5.74 -1.68
N LEU A 147 11.69 4.51 -1.48
CA LEU A 147 12.79 3.93 -2.29
C LEU A 147 12.40 3.77 -3.76
N ALA A 148 11.14 3.42 -4.06
CA ALA A 148 10.65 3.37 -5.44
C ALA A 148 10.85 4.70 -6.16
N ALA A 149 10.49 5.81 -5.52
CA ALA A 149 10.61 7.14 -6.11
C ALA A 149 12.07 7.51 -6.42
N VAL A 150 12.97 7.38 -5.43
CA VAL A 150 14.37 7.79 -5.60
C VAL A 150 15.14 6.83 -6.51
N SER A 151 14.98 5.51 -6.34
CA SER A 151 15.72 4.53 -7.15
C SER A 151 15.24 4.55 -8.61
N THR A 152 13.93 4.63 -8.84
CA THR A 152 13.39 4.73 -10.21
C THR A 152 13.82 6.02 -10.88
N GLY A 153 13.72 7.18 -10.20
CA GLY A 153 14.16 8.45 -10.74
C GLY A 153 15.63 8.43 -11.17
N PHE A 154 16.50 7.90 -10.31
CA PHE A 154 17.94 7.74 -10.60
C PHE A 154 18.21 6.76 -11.75
N LEU A 155 17.61 5.57 -11.69
CA LEU A 155 17.86 4.53 -12.70
C LEU A 155 17.31 4.93 -14.07
N VAL A 156 16.15 5.59 -14.13
CA VAL A 156 15.58 6.11 -15.38
C VAL A 156 16.49 7.18 -15.99
N ALA A 157 17.01 8.09 -15.17
CA ALA A 157 17.87 9.17 -15.65
C ALA A 157 19.23 8.69 -16.17
N THR A 158 19.79 7.61 -15.57
CA THR A 158 21.16 7.15 -15.88
C THR A 158 21.20 5.96 -16.84
N PHE A 159 20.28 5.00 -16.71
CA PHE A 159 20.33 3.71 -17.40
C PHE A 159 19.05 3.38 -18.19
N GLY A 160 18.05 4.30 -18.15
CA GLY A 160 16.75 4.08 -18.76
C GLY A 160 15.78 3.28 -17.87
N TRP A 161 14.51 3.31 -18.24
CA TRP A 161 13.41 2.74 -17.43
C TRP A 161 13.51 1.23 -17.21
N ARG A 162 14.14 0.49 -18.13
CA ARG A 162 14.33 -0.97 -17.98
C ARG A 162 15.19 -1.32 -16.78
N ALA A 163 16.24 -0.53 -16.53
CA ALA A 163 17.10 -0.73 -15.37
C ALA A 163 16.35 -0.57 -14.05
N ALA A 164 15.32 0.29 -14.02
CA ALA A 164 14.48 0.49 -12.83
C ALA A 164 13.69 -0.77 -12.43
N PHE A 165 13.44 -1.70 -13.36
CA PHE A 165 12.83 -3.00 -13.07
C PHE A 165 13.88 -4.10 -12.87
N VAL A 166 14.94 -4.15 -13.69
CA VAL A 166 15.93 -5.21 -13.64
C VAL A 166 16.74 -5.17 -12.34
N ALA A 167 17.22 -4.00 -11.92
CA ALA A 167 18.08 -3.89 -10.75
C ALA A 167 17.36 -4.35 -9.45
N PRO A 168 16.16 -3.84 -9.10
CA PRO A 168 15.43 -4.37 -7.95
C PRO A 168 14.92 -5.80 -8.19
N GLY A 169 14.68 -6.22 -9.45
CA GLY A 169 14.32 -7.60 -9.79
C GLY A 169 15.40 -8.59 -9.38
N ILE A 170 16.66 -8.31 -9.73
CA ILE A 170 17.82 -9.10 -9.31
C ILE A 170 17.96 -9.07 -7.78
N ALA A 171 17.86 -7.90 -7.16
CA ALA A 171 17.92 -7.76 -5.70
C ALA A 171 16.85 -8.60 -4.99
N CYS A 172 15.64 -8.66 -5.54
CA CYS A 172 14.54 -9.48 -5.03
C CYS A 172 14.87 -10.98 -5.13
N MET A 173 15.39 -11.44 -6.26
CA MET A 173 15.82 -12.84 -6.42
C MET A 173 16.99 -13.22 -5.49
N LEU A 174 17.94 -12.31 -5.27
CA LEU A 174 19.03 -12.52 -4.30
C LEU A 174 18.50 -12.59 -2.87
N ALA A 175 17.53 -11.74 -2.51
CA ALA A 175 16.85 -11.84 -1.22
C ALA A 175 16.09 -13.17 -1.09
N GLY A 176 15.48 -13.65 -2.18
CA GLY A 176 14.87 -14.98 -2.26
C GLY A 176 15.85 -16.13 -2.04
N ALA A 177 17.04 -16.05 -2.64
CA ALA A 177 18.10 -17.02 -2.42
C ALA A 177 18.59 -17.02 -0.96
N ALA A 178 18.80 -15.84 -0.37
CA ALA A 178 19.13 -15.72 1.05
C ALA A 178 18.00 -16.29 1.94
N PHE A 179 16.74 -16.01 1.61
CA PHE A 179 15.60 -16.57 2.31
C PHE A 179 15.52 -18.10 2.18
N ALA A 180 15.83 -18.66 1.02
CA ALA A 180 15.89 -20.10 0.80
C ALA A 180 16.93 -20.80 1.69
N LEU A 181 18.06 -20.13 1.94
CA LEU A 181 19.14 -20.67 2.78
C LEU A 181 18.85 -20.51 4.29
N LEU A 182 18.26 -19.40 4.69
CA LEU A 182 18.12 -19.01 6.10
C LEU A 182 16.77 -19.39 6.72
N ALA A 183 15.69 -19.41 5.94
CA ALA A 183 14.37 -19.74 6.46
C ALA A 183 14.24 -21.24 6.74
N PRO A 184 13.84 -21.64 7.95
CA PRO A 184 13.68 -23.05 8.30
C PRO A 184 12.60 -23.71 7.43
N ARG A 185 12.77 -24.99 7.15
CA ARG A 185 11.73 -25.82 6.52
C ARG A 185 10.61 -26.00 7.55
N GLU A 186 9.46 -25.41 7.28
CA GLU A 186 8.28 -25.57 8.15
C GLU A 186 7.71 -26.97 8.02
N ALA A 187 7.46 -27.61 9.18
CA ALA A 187 6.45 -28.67 9.22
C ALA A 187 5.09 -27.99 8.99
N LEU A 188 4.22 -28.58 8.16
CA LEU A 188 2.84 -28.12 7.97
C LEU A 188 2.17 -28.03 9.34
N ALA A 189 1.87 -26.80 9.78
CA ALA A 189 1.23 -26.61 11.06
C ALA A 189 -0.23 -27.05 10.96
N PRO A 190 -0.79 -27.75 11.98
CA PRO A 190 -2.21 -28.05 12.01
C PRO A 190 -3.01 -26.73 11.92
N ALA A 191 -4.11 -26.77 11.19
CA ALA A 191 -5.02 -25.64 11.02
C ALA A 191 -5.38 -25.04 12.39
N HIS A 192 -5.27 -23.72 12.49
CA HIS A 192 -5.55 -22.98 13.74
C HIS A 192 -7.00 -23.23 14.13
N GLN A 193 -7.25 -23.86 15.30
CA GLN A 193 -8.58 -23.92 15.88
C GLN A 193 -9.00 -22.53 16.34
N PRO A 194 -10.21 -22.06 15.99
CA PRO A 194 -10.70 -20.78 16.48
C PRO A 194 -10.79 -20.81 18.01
N ALA A 195 -10.26 -19.80 18.68
CA ALA A 195 -10.46 -19.62 20.12
C ALA A 195 -11.96 -19.49 20.40
N ALA A 196 -12.48 -20.35 21.28
CA ALA A 196 -13.87 -20.30 21.72
C ALA A 196 -14.05 -19.15 22.72
N GLY A 197 -15.02 -18.27 22.45
CA GLY A 197 -15.61 -17.39 23.43
C GLY A 197 -15.17 -15.93 23.34
N SER A 198 -15.94 -15.12 22.62
CA SER A 198 -15.97 -13.67 22.80
C SER A 198 -17.41 -13.18 22.94
N ARG A 199 -17.60 -12.15 23.79
CA ARG A 199 -18.89 -11.50 23.98
C ARG A 199 -19.35 -10.88 22.66
N ARG A 200 -20.54 -11.26 22.21
CA ARG A 200 -21.12 -10.79 20.95
C ARG A 200 -21.74 -9.40 21.15
N ALA A 201 -21.17 -8.39 20.51
CA ALA A 201 -21.83 -7.09 20.34
C ALA A 201 -23.14 -7.24 19.53
N PRO A 202 -24.12 -6.32 19.69
CA PRO A 202 -25.37 -6.37 18.94
C PRO A 202 -25.10 -6.39 17.43
N ARG A 203 -25.72 -7.31 16.69
CA ARG A 203 -25.50 -7.50 15.25
C ARG A 203 -25.64 -6.22 14.42
N ALA A 204 -26.59 -5.35 14.75
CA ALA A 204 -26.82 -4.08 14.06
C ALA A 204 -25.67 -3.08 14.24
N ALA A 205 -25.06 -3.01 15.45
CA ALA A 205 -23.93 -2.14 15.71
C ALA A 205 -22.67 -2.63 14.96
N VAL A 206 -22.44 -3.94 14.96
CA VAL A 206 -21.34 -4.55 14.21
C VAL A 206 -21.50 -4.31 12.71
N ALA A 207 -22.70 -4.52 12.15
CA ALA A 207 -22.96 -4.29 10.73
C ALA A 207 -22.70 -2.82 10.34
N ARG A 208 -23.11 -1.85 11.17
CA ARG A 208 -22.84 -0.41 10.94
C ARG A 208 -21.34 -0.12 10.95
N VAL A 209 -20.59 -0.65 11.92
CA VAL A 209 -19.12 -0.48 11.99
C VAL A 209 -18.44 -1.10 10.80
N LEU A 210 -18.84 -2.31 10.39
CA LEU A 210 -18.29 -2.98 9.20
C LEU A 210 -18.56 -2.20 7.91
N LEU A 211 -19.75 -1.61 7.78
CA LEU A 211 -20.08 -0.75 6.64
C LEU A 211 -19.21 0.51 6.62
N ILE A 212 -19.08 1.21 7.75
CA ILE A 212 -18.23 2.40 7.89
C ILE A 212 -16.77 2.04 7.59
N MET A 213 -16.26 0.95 8.16
CA MET A 213 -14.93 0.45 7.90
C MET A 213 -14.72 0.12 6.41
N GLY A 214 -15.68 -0.53 5.76
CA GLY A 214 -15.63 -0.83 4.34
C GLY A 214 -15.56 0.43 3.47
N ILE A 215 -16.40 1.42 3.76
CA ILE A 215 -16.40 2.70 3.02
C ILE A 215 -15.09 3.46 3.26
N THR A 216 -14.66 3.62 4.51
CA THR A 216 -13.43 4.37 4.84
C THR A 216 -12.17 3.68 4.33
N ALA A 217 -12.12 2.36 4.34
CA ALA A 217 -11.00 1.60 3.77
C ALA A 217 -10.96 1.73 2.23
N THR A 218 -12.13 1.73 1.57
CA THR A 218 -12.24 1.90 0.12
C THR A 218 -11.85 3.32 -0.31
N THR A 219 -12.43 4.34 0.32
CA THR A 219 -12.10 5.75 0.01
C THR A 219 -10.63 6.06 0.32
N GLY A 220 -10.12 5.58 1.46
CA GLY A 220 -8.70 5.69 1.81
C GLY A 220 -7.79 4.98 0.82
N GLY A 221 -8.17 3.79 0.35
CA GLY A 221 -7.46 3.05 -0.69
C GLY A 221 -7.44 3.79 -2.04
N LEU A 222 -8.55 4.42 -2.42
CA LEU A 222 -8.61 5.26 -3.62
C LEU A 222 -7.72 6.51 -3.47
N LEU A 223 -7.80 7.24 -2.35
CA LEU A 223 -6.93 8.38 -2.06
C LEU A 223 -5.45 7.98 -2.14
N PHE A 224 -5.09 6.87 -1.49
CA PHE A 224 -3.73 6.34 -1.50
C PHE A 224 -3.25 6.01 -2.92
N ASN A 225 -4.05 5.26 -3.70
CA ASN A 225 -3.64 4.82 -5.03
C ASN A 225 -3.61 5.97 -6.05
N PHE A 226 -4.58 6.90 -6.05
CA PHE A 226 -4.54 8.07 -6.92
C PHE A 226 -3.30 8.93 -6.63
N THR A 227 -2.98 9.16 -5.36
CA THR A 227 -1.84 10.01 -4.98
C THR A 227 -0.51 9.32 -5.24
N THR A 228 -0.32 8.09 -4.77
CA THR A 228 0.97 7.40 -4.94
C THR A 228 1.31 7.14 -6.40
N ASN A 229 0.32 6.81 -7.23
CA ASN A 229 0.53 6.60 -8.67
C ASN A 229 0.54 7.90 -9.49
N GLY A 230 -0.11 8.97 -9.01
CA GLY A 230 -0.17 10.27 -9.72
C GLY A 230 0.92 11.26 -9.34
N ASN A 231 1.48 11.17 -8.14
CA ASN A 231 2.36 12.21 -7.58
C ASN A 231 3.64 12.42 -8.38
N ALA A 232 4.22 11.41 -9.02
CA ALA A 232 5.41 11.57 -9.84
C ALA A 232 5.15 12.52 -11.02
N GLN A 233 4.06 12.29 -11.76
CA GLN A 233 3.69 13.10 -12.93
C GLN A 233 3.16 14.47 -12.50
N LEU A 234 2.40 14.55 -11.42
CA LEU A 234 1.92 15.79 -10.84
C LEU A 234 3.09 16.67 -10.36
N MET A 235 4.11 16.07 -9.72
CA MET A 235 5.32 16.78 -9.28
C MET A 235 6.10 17.33 -10.47
N ALA A 236 6.29 16.53 -11.52
CA ALA A 236 6.96 16.98 -12.75
C ALA A 236 6.21 18.17 -13.38
N GLN A 237 4.87 18.16 -13.36
CA GLN A 237 4.06 19.25 -13.88
C GLN A 237 4.10 20.51 -12.97
N ARG A 238 3.94 20.36 -11.66
CA ARG A 238 3.84 21.51 -10.72
C ARG A 238 5.17 22.18 -10.42
N LEU A 239 6.29 21.46 -10.59
CA LEU A 239 7.65 21.98 -10.48
C LEU A 239 8.28 22.26 -11.85
N ALA A 240 7.52 22.23 -12.94
CA ALA A 240 8.01 22.57 -14.29
C ALA A 240 8.67 23.95 -14.28
N GLY A 241 9.86 24.05 -14.90
CA GLY A 241 10.67 25.27 -14.88
C GLY A 241 11.49 25.52 -13.59
N ILE A 242 11.27 24.73 -12.52
CA ILE A 242 12.03 24.80 -11.26
C ILE A 242 12.96 23.58 -11.14
N VAL A 243 12.41 22.38 -11.31
CA VAL A 243 13.13 21.11 -11.27
C VAL A 243 12.66 20.24 -12.42
N SER A 244 13.58 19.89 -13.34
CA SER A 244 13.28 19.03 -14.50
C SER A 244 14.04 17.72 -14.49
N ASP A 245 15.07 17.59 -13.66
CA ASP A 245 15.89 16.37 -13.55
C ASP A 245 15.12 15.25 -12.84
N PRO A 246 14.96 14.06 -13.48
CA PRO A 246 14.19 12.95 -12.91
C PRO A 246 14.74 12.44 -11.58
N SER A 247 16.06 12.46 -11.37
CA SER A 247 16.69 12.02 -10.12
C SER A 247 16.33 12.97 -8.98
N ARG A 248 16.36 14.28 -9.22
CA ARG A 248 15.97 15.30 -8.22
C ARG A 248 14.48 15.21 -7.89
N LEU A 249 13.61 15.02 -8.89
CA LEU A 249 12.18 14.79 -8.67
C LEU A 249 11.95 13.51 -7.86
N GLY A 250 12.71 12.45 -8.13
CA GLY A 250 12.66 11.20 -7.36
C GLY A 250 13.07 11.40 -5.90
N VAL A 251 14.10 12.19 -5.61
CA VAL A 251 14.53 12.55 -4.23
C VAL A 251 13.45 13.36 -3.51
N LEU A 252 12.89 14.38 -4.16
CA LEU A 252 11.80 15.18 -3.58
C LEU A 252 10.57 14.32 -3.25
N LEU A 253 10.19 13.42 -4.16
CA LEU A 253 9.07 12.52 -3.94
C LEU A 253 9.36 11.51 -2.82
N ALA A 254 10.59 11.00 -2.75
CA ALA A 254 11.02 10.13 -1.65
C ALA A 254 10.96 10.83 -0.29
N MET A 255 11.30 12.12 -0.21
CA MET A 255 11.14 12.90 1.01
C MET A 255 9.68 13.04 1.42
N VAL A 256 8.77 13.30 0.46
CA VAL A 256 7.32 13.32 0.72
C VAL A 256 6.86 12.02 1.36
N TYR A 257 7.21 10.87 0.78
CA TYR A 257 6.81 9.56 1.30
C TYR A 257 7.54 9.18 2.60
N GLY A 258 8.78 9.60 2.77
CA GLY A 258 9.54 9.43 4.02
C GLY A 258 8.86 10.12 5.21
N PHE A 259 8.50 11.41 5.06
CA PHE A 259 7.76 12.14 6.10
C PHE A 259 6.38 11.54 6.34
N ALA A 260 5.66 11.14 5.30
CA ALA A 260 4.37 10.48 5.41
C ALA A 260 4.45 9.15 6.19
N SER A 261 5.54 8.40 6.00
CA SER A 261 5.77 7.13 6.72
C SER A 261 5.93 7.33 8.23
N LEU A 262 6.60 8.42 8.64
CA LEU A 262 6.74 8.77 10.06
C LEU A 262 5.40 9.15 10.69
N ALA A 263 4.52 9.82 9.92
CA ALA A 263 3.19 10.17 10.38
C ALA A 263 2.34 8.94 10.75
N GLN A 264 2.49 7.84 10.02
CA GLN A 264 1.80 6.58 10.36
C GLN A 264 2.20 6.05 11.74
N LEU A 265 3.47 6.16 12.12
CA LEU A 265 3.93 5.77 13.46
C LEU A 265 3.33 6.68 14.54
N LEU A 266 3.33 8.00 14.30
CA LEU A 266 2.74 8.97 15.22
C LEU A 266 1.24 8.72 15.42
N VAL A 267 0.51 8.51 14.34
CA VAL A 267 -0.94 8.25 14.42
C VAL A 267 -1.20 6.91 15.10
N GLY A 268 -0.43 5.86 14.82
CA GLY A 268 -0.51 4.59 15.55
C GLY A 268 -0.34 4.77 17.06
N TYR A 269 0.61 5.61 17.48
CA TYR A 269 0.81 5.97 18.89
C TYR A 269 -0.38 6.77 19.49
N LEU A 270 -0.96 7.68 18.69
CA LEU A 270 -2.10 8.51 19.14
C LEU A 270 -3.39 7.71 19.28
N ILE A 271 -3.63 6.70 18.42
CA ILE A 271 -4.83 5.83 18.47
C ILE A 271 -4.98 5.16 19.84
N ASP A 272 -3.87 4.86 20.53
CA ASP A 272 -3.89 4.24 21.85
C ASP A 272 -4.10 5.24 22.99
N ARG A 273 -4.07 6.56 22.74
CA ARG A 273 -4.06 7.61 23.77
C ARG A 273 -5.19 8.62 23.67
N VAL A 274 -5.79 8.77 22.52
CA VAL A 274 -6.89 9.70 22.29
C VAL A 274 -8.07 8.98 21.68
N PRO A 275 -9.31 9.49 21.86
CA PRO A 275 -10.48 8.88 21.23
C PRO A 275 -10.32 8.77 19.73
N MET A 276 -10.56 7.57 19.18
CA MET A 276 -10.27 7.24 17.79
C MET A 276 -11.11 8.04 16.80
N LYS A 277 -12.42 8.22 17.08
CA LYS A 277 -13.34 8.90 16.18
C LYS A 277 -12.95 10.36 15.89
N PRO A 278 -12.72 11.25 16.89
CA PRO A 278 -12.32 12.62 16.62
C PRO A 278 -10.94 12.71 15.97
N LEU A 279 -10.00 11.82 16.30
CA LEU A 279 -8.70 11.77 15.65
C LEU A 279 -8.84 11.43 14.16
N PHE A 280 -9.65 10.43 13.83
CA PHE A 280 -9.86 10.05 12.42
C PHE A 280 -10.61 11.14 11.64
N MET A 281 -11.63 11.77 12.26
CA MET A 281 -12.33 12.91 11.68
C MET A 281 -11.38 14.10 11.43
N PHE A 282 -10.48 14.40 12.37
CA PHE A 282 -9.46 15.43 12.18
C PHE A 282 -8.59 15.13 10.96
N ILE A 283 -8.09 13.89 10.82
CA ILE A 283 -7.26 13.46 9.68
C ILE A 283 -8.04 13.59 8.37
N ALA A 284 -9.28 13.12 8.32
CA ALA A 284 -10.12 13.25 7.12
C ALA A 284 -10.43 14.72 6.78
N GLY A 285 -10.70 15.55 7.76
CA GLY A 285 -10.91 16.99 7.59
C GLY A 285 -9.67 17.71 7.05
N MET A 286 -8.48 17.35 7.54
CA MET A 286 -7.22 17.87 7.01
C MET A 286 -6.96 17.41 5.58
N GLN A 287 -7.32 16.19 5.21
CA GLN A 287 -7.26 15.75 3.80
C GLN A 287 -8.15 16.60 2.90
N VAL A 288 -9.39 16.90 3.32
CA VAL A 288 -10.29 17.80 2.56
C VAL A 288 -9.62 19.14 2.30
N LEU A 289 -9.15 19.79 3.37
CA LEU A 289 -8.53 21.11 3.29
C LEU A 289 -7.29 21.12 2.41
N LEU A 290 -6.37 20.19 2.66
CA LEU A 290 -5.07 20.17 1.99
C LEU A 290 -5.18 19.81 0.50
N PHE A 291 -6.04 18.86 0.12
CA PHE A 291 -6.30 18.57 -1.29
C PHE A 291 -6.95 19.76 -2.01
N ALA A 292 -7.90 20.45 -1.37
CA ALA A 292 -8.51 21.66 -1.93
C ALA A 292 -7.45 22.76 -2.16
N LEU A 293 -6.59 23.03 -1.19
CA LEU A 293 -5.50 24.02 -1.32
C LEU A 293 -4.46 23.59 -2.37
N ALA A 294 -4.04 22.32 -2.36
CA ALA A 294 -3.07 21.78 -3.31
C ALA A 294 -3.57 21.84 -4.76
N SER A 295 -4.90 21.79 -4.97
CA SER A 295 -5.49 21.88 -6.32
C SER A 295 -5.14 23.18 -7.04
N GLN A 296 -5.00 24.30 -6.31
CA GLN A 296 -4.73 25.63 -6.85
C GLN A 296 -3.25 26.03 -6.75
N ALA A 297 -2.47 25.35 -5.91
CA ALA A 297 -1.07 25.71 -5.64
C ALA A 297 -0.13 25.27 -6.78
N GLN A 298 1.02 25.95 -6.88
CA GLN A 298 2.11 25.69 -7.82
C GLN A 298 3.47 25.76 -7.11
N GLY A 299 4.51 25.25 -7.76
CA GLY A 299 5.88 25.35 -7.29
C GLY A 299 6.09 24.77 -5.89
N TRP A 300 6.91 25.43 -5.09
CA TRP A 300 7.25 24.98 -3.74
C TRP A 300 6.07 25.02 -2.75
N THR A 301 5.10 25.91 -2.95
CA THR A 301 3.87 25.92 -2.15
C THR A 301 3.08 24.64 -2.39
N TRP A 302 2.94 24.19 -3.64
CA TRP A 302 2.31 22.92 -3.95
C TRP A 302 3.08 21.76 -3.31
N TYR A 303 4.42 21.77 -3.37
CA TYR A 303 5.26 20.73 -2.77
C TYR A 303 5.01 20.61 -1.26
N ALA A 304 5.01 21.72 -0.53
CA ALA A 304 4.75 21.74 0.90
C ALA A 304 3.35 21.19 1.24
N LEU A 305 2.33 21.59 0.46
CA LEU A 305 0.97 21.07 0.63
C LEU A 305 0.89 19.57 0.33
N THR A 306 1.64 19.07 -0.66
CA THR A 306 1.69 17.63 -0.99
C THR A 306 2.33 16.82 0.14
N VAL A 307 3.39 17.33 0.79
CA VAL A 307 3.93 16.73 2.02
C VAL A 307 2.83 16.60 3.06
N GLY A 308 2.06 17.67 3.31
CA GLY A 308 0.91 17.65 4.22
C GLY A 308 -0.17 16.65 3.80
N CYS A 309 -0.59 16.64 2.53
CA CYS A 309 -1.55 15.66 2.01
C CYS A 309 -1.11 14.22 2.31
N MET A 310 0.14 13.89 2.00
CA MET A 310 0.63 12.51 2.17
C MET A 310 0.82 12.12 3.64
N ILE A 311 1.16 13.06 4.53
CA ILE A 311 1.15 12.86 5.98
C ILE A 311 -0.22 12.37 6.46
N PHE A 312 -1.29 13.00 6.02
CA PHE A 312 -2.64 12.61 6.43
C PHE A 312 -3.18 11.40 5.68
N VAL A 313 -2.78 11.16 4.42
CA VAL A 313 -3.13 9.94 3.69
C VAL A 313 -2.51 8.71 4.37
N PHE A 314 -1.21 8.75 4.68
CA PHE A 314 -0.54 7.64 5.37
C PHE A 314 -0.98 7.52 6.83
N GLY A 315 -1.25 8.65 7.49
CA GLY A 315 -1.79 8.68 8.85
C GLY A 315 -3.17 8.03 8.98
N ALA A 316 -3.95 7.93 7.90
CA ALA A 316 -5.24 7.25 7.90
C ALA A 316 -5.14 5.72 7.88
N ILE A 317 -4.01 5.15 7.43
CA ILE A 317 -3.85 3.69 7.25
C ILE A 317 -4.10 2.88 8.53
N PRO A 318 -3.55 3.24 9.71
CA PRO A 318 -3.71 2.45 10.93
C PRO A 318 -5.15 2.33 11.44
N PHE A 319 -6.03 3.26 11.06
CA PHE A 319 -7.41 3.26 11.58
C PHE A 319 -8.21 2.04 11.18
N SER A 320 -8.01 1.53 9.98
CA SER A 320 -8.70 0.31 9.53
C SER A 320 -8.40 -0.89 10.42
N ASP A 321 -7.15 -1.04 10.84
CA ASP A 321 -6.73 -2.12 11.73
C ASP A 321 -7.18 -1.84 13.18
N ALA A 322 -7.15 -0.59 13.62
CA ALA A 322 -7.64 -0.18 14.93
C ALA A 322 -9.16 -0.42 15.09
N ILE A 323 -9.97 -0.05 14.08
CA ILE A 323 -11.40 -0.34 14.06
C ILE A 323 -11.65 -1.84 14.14
N MET A 324 -10.89 -2.63 13.38
CA MET A 324 -11.01 -4.08 13.40
C MET A 324 -10.71 -4.68 14.78
N VAL A 325 -9.63 -4.24 15.42
CA VAL A 325 -9.25 -4.74 16.75
C VAL A 325 -10.30 -4.38 17.81
N ARG A 326 -10.89 -3.19 17.74
CA ARG A 326 -11.83 -2.69 18.76
C ARG A 326 -13.26 -3.18 18.59
N TYR A 327 -13.72 -3.41 17.34
CA TYR A 327 -15.13 -3.66 17.03
C TYR A 327 -15.44 -5.04 16.46
N VAL A 328 -14.42 -5.82 16.06
CA VAL A 328 -14.61 -7.13 15.46
C VAL A 328 -14.11 -8.24 16.40
N ASP A 329 -14.97 -9.21 16.65
CA ASP A 329 -14.65 -10.39 17.49
C ASP A 329 -13.41 -11.13 16.97
N ASP A 330 -12.56 -11.62 17.87
CA ASP A 330 -11.30 -12.32 17.56
C ASP A 330 -11.49 -13.47 16.56
N GLY A 331 -12.58 -14.23 16.69
CA GLY A 331 -12.90 -15.34 15.79
C GLY A 331 -13.24 -14.94 14.35
N MET A 332 -13.60 -13.66 14.12
CA MET A 332 -13.93 -13.11 12.81
C MET A 332 -12.84 -12.21 12.22
N ARG A 333 -11.90 -11.71 13.03
CA ARG A 333 -10.88 -10.72 12.62
C ARG A 333 -10.11 -11.16 11.37
N SER A 334 -9.65 -12.39 11.32
CA SER A 334 -8.88 -12.92 10.18
C SER A 334 -9.70 -12.91 8.88
N ARG A 335 -10.97 -13.31 8.92
CA ARG A 335 -11.87 -13.32 7.76
C ARG A 335 -12.20 -11.91 7.29
N VAL A 336 -12.55 -11.03 8.23
CA VAL A 336 -12.88 -9.62 7.95
C VAL A 336 -11.65 -8.87 7.41
N SER A 337 -10.46 -9.12 7.99
CA SER A 337 -9.20 -8.53 7.51
C SER A 337 -8.89 -8.96 6.08
N GLY A 338 -8.96 -10.25 5.80
CA GLY A 338 -8.73 -10.77 4.44
C GLY A 338 -9.71 -10.21 3.42
N ALA A 339 -11.00 -10.19 3.75
CA ALA A 339 -12.03 -9.63 2.88
C ALA A 339 -11.82 -8.13 2.64
N ARG A 340 -11.52 -7.37 3.71
CA ARG A 340 -11.22 -5.94 3.63
C ARG A 340 -10.03 -5.66 2.70
N LEU A 341 -8.91 -6.35 2.90
CA LEU A 341 -7.71 -6.16 2.09
C LEU A 341 -7.98 -6.46 0.61
N ALA A 342 -8.62 -7.59 0.33
CA ALA A 342 -8.94 -7.96 -1.04
C ALA A 342 -9.88 -6.96 -1.72
N VAL A 343 -10.94 -6.51 -1.04
CA VAL A 343 -11.88 -5.52 -1.58
C VAL A 343 -11.18 -4.17 -1.75
N SER A 344 -10.47 -3.67 -0.73
CA SER A 344 -9.81 -2.36 -0.77
C SER A 344 -8.74 -2.28 -1.86
N PHE A 345 -7.92 -3.32 -2.03
CA PHE A 345 -6.89 -3.33 -3.06
C PHE A 345 -7.47 -3.55 -4.45
N SER A 346 -8.48 -4.41 -4.60
CA SER A 346 -9.13 -4.61 -5.90
C SER A 346 -9.89 -3.35 -6.36
N ILE A 347 -10.60 -2.67 -5.46
CA ILE A 347 -11.25 -1.39 -5.77
C ILE A 347 -10.18 -0.29 -5.96
N GLY A 348 -9.07 -0.34 -5.21
CA GLY A 348 -7.92 0.54 -5.39
C GLY A 348 -7.35 0.52 -6.81
N SER A 349 -7.48 -0.60 -7.54
CA SER A 349 -7.07 -0.69 -8.95
C SER A 349 -7.86 0.25 -9.87
N LEU A 350 -9.09 0.63 -9.50
CA LEU A 350 -9.88 1.63 -10.24
C LEU A 350 -9.19 3.00 -10.24
N ALA A 351 -8.49 3.36 -9.17
CA ALA A 351 -7.71 4.60 -9.15
C ALA A 351 -6.63 4.59 -10.23
N VAL A 352 -5.95 3.45 -10.42
CA VAL A 352 -4.92 3.30 -11.46
C VAL A 352 -5.54 3.31 -12.86
N LEU A 353 -6.67 2.62 -13.04
CA LEU A 353 -7.42 2.62 -14.30
C LEU A 353 -7.87 4.03 -14.71
N LEU A 354 -8.39 4.80 -13.74
CA LEU A 354 -9.02 6.10 -14.00
C LEU A 354 -8.01 7.27 -13.97
N LEU A 355 -6.83 7.11 -13.37
CA LEU A 355 -5.86 8.20 -13.20
C LEU A 355 -5.50 8.85 -14.54
N GLY A 356 -5.08 8.07 -15.54
CA GLY A 356 -4.75 8.57 -16.86
C GLY A 356 -5.93 9.25 -17.54
N PRO A 357 -7.07 8.56 -17.75
CA PRO A 357 -8.26 9.15 -18.37
C PRO A 357 -8.75 10.42 -17.69
N VAL A 358 -8.80 10.48 -16.36
CA VAL A 358 -9.25 11.68 -15.61
C VAL A 358 -8.29 12.83 -15.82
N VAL A 359 -6.97 12.59 -15.70
CA VAL A 359 -5.97 13.66 -15.89
C VAL A 359 -5.98 14.13 -17.35
N LYS A 360 -6.10 13.22 -18.30
CA LYS A 360 -6.19 13.56 -19.73
C LYS A 360 -7.40 14.44 -20.06
N ALA A 361 -8.55 14.13 -19.48
CA ALA A 361 -9.81 14.84 -19.77
C ALA A 361 -9.94 16.16 -18.99
N ALA A 362 -9.51 16.21 -17.72
CA ALA A 362 -9.85 17.30 -16.80
C ALA A 362 -8.65 17.88 -16.01
N GLY A 363 -7.47 17.29 -16.17
CA GLY A 363 -6.24 17.74 -15.51
C GLY A 363 -6.13 17.38 -14.03
N PHE A 364 -4.94 17.58 -13.47
CA PHE A 364 -4.65 17.28 -12.06
C PHE A 364 -5.41 18.18 -11.07
N THR A 365 -5.75 19.42 -11.45
CA THR A 365 -6.57 20.31 -10.60
C THR A 365 -7.92 19.66 -10.28
N THR A 366 -8.61 19.16 -11.30
CA THR A 366 -9.90 18.48 -11.14
C THR A 366 -9.74 17.17 -10.35
N LEU A 367 -8.68 16.40 -10.59
CA LEU A 367 -8.38 15.21 -9.80
C LEU A 367 -8.23 15.55 -8.31
N LEU A 368 -7.43 16.57 -7.95
CA LEU A 368 -7.20 16.97 -6.56
C LEU A 368 -8.49 17.47 -5.88
N VAL A 369 -9.35 18.22 -6.61
CA VAL A 369 -10.68 18.58 -6.13
C VAL A 369 -11.53 17.34 -5.89
N GLY A 370 -11.52 16.37 -6.80
CA GLY A 370 -12.21 15.10 -6.63
C GLY A 370 -11.70 14.32 -5.40
N LEU A 371 -10.39 14.32 -5.14
CA LEU A 371 -9.81 13.70 -3.93
C LEU A 371 -10.26 14.43 -2.65
N SER A 372 -10.38 15.77 -2.69
CA SER A 372 -10.94 16.55 -1.58
C SER A 372 -12.39 16.16 -1.30
N VAL A 373 -13.22 16.00 -2.34
CA VAL A 373 -14.62 15.55 -2.20
C VAL A 373 -14.67 14.12 -1.65
N LEU A 374 -13.81 13.23 -2.12
CA LEU A 374 -13.73 11.84 -1.62
C LEU A 374 -13.33 11.80 -0.14
N ALA A 375 -12.39 12.64 0.28
CA ALA A 375 -12.02 12.80 1.69
C ALA A 375 -13.20 13.37 2.51
N GLY A 376 -13.98 14.30 1.95
CA GLY A 376 -15.20 14.83 2.54
C GLY A 376 -16.27 13.76 2.76
N LEU A 377 -16.45 12.85 1.80
CA LEU A 377 -17.32 11.69 1.98
C LEU A 377 -16.84 10.80 3.14
N THR A 378 -15.53 10.54 3.24
CA THR A 378 -14.96 9.81 4.37
C THR A 378 -15.27 10.51 5.70
N PHE A 379 -15.09 11.83 5.77
CA PHE A 379 -15.39 12.62 6.96
C PHE A 379 -16.87 12.51 7.37
N LEU A 380 -17.80 12.62 6.43
CA LEU A 380 -19.24 12.49 6.69
C LEU A 380 -19.62 11.09 7.18
N VAL A 381 -19.06 10.06 6.58
CA VAL A 381 -19.30 8.66 7.00
C VAL A 381 -18.80 8.42 8.43
N LEU A 382 -17.68 9.04 8.82
CA LEU A 382 -17.11 8.92 10.17
C LEU A 382 -18.00 9.54 11.26
N ILE A 383 -18.88 10.50 10.94
CA ILE A 383 -19.87 11.01 11.90
C ILE A 383 -20.73 9.86 12.43
N GLY A 384 -21.04 8.89 11.57
CA GLY A 384 -21.81 7.70 11.90
C GLY A 384 -21.06 6.64 12.75
N LEU A 385 -19.75 6.77 12.98
CA LEU A 385 -19.00 5.81 13.80
C LEU A 385 -19.46 5.92 15.27
N PRO A 386 -19.84 4.80 15.93
CA PRO A 386 -20.22 4.80 17.35
C PRO A 386 -19.07 5.29 18.23
N ASP A 387 -19.39 6.04 19.28
CA ASP A 387 -18.41 6.41 20.29
C ASP A 387 -18.03 5.18 21.14
N GLU A 388 -16.77 5.08 21.54
CA GLU A 388 -16.24 3.94 22.30
C GLU A 388 -16.97 3.73 23.63
N SER A 389 -17.32 4.83 24.32
CA SER A 389 -18.08 4.80 25.58
C SER A 389 -19.51 4.24 25.43
N ALA A 390 -20.12 4.39 24.26
CA ALA A 390 -21.47 3.86 24.01
C ALA A 390 -21.51 2.33 23.87
N LEU A 391 -20.35 1.69 23.68
CA LEU A 391 -20.24 0.23 23.63
C LEU A 391 -19.98 -0.38 25.02
N ASP A 392 -19.21 0.31 25.87
CA ASP A 392 -18.91 -0.13 27.22
C ASP A 392 -20.12 0.01 28.17
N SER A 393 -20.90 1.07 28.04
CA SER A 393 -22.08 1.32 28.86
C SER A 393 -23.24 0.32 28.63
N ARG A 394 -23.27 -0.34 27.44
CA ARG A 394 -24.27 -1.38 27.12
C ARG A 394 -23.87 -2.80 27.53
N SER A 395 -22.64 -2.98 28.03
CA SER A 395 -22.17 -4.25 28.59
C SER A 395 -22.49 -4.41 30.10
N SER A 396 -22.95 -3.34 30.74
CA SER A 396 -23.29 -3.28 32.17
C SER A 396 -24.81 -3.24 32.45
N ALA A 397 -25.66 -3.27 31.43
CA ALA A 397 -27.10 -3.41 31.50
C ALA A 397 -27.56 -4.77 30.92
#